data_a32c05702d79192cb082da446fcd87e1
#
_entry.id   a32c05702d79192cb082da446fcd87e1
#
_cell.length_a   1.000
_cell.length_b   1.000
_cell.length_c   1.000
_cell.angle_alpha   90.00
_cell.angle_beta   90.00
_cell.angle_gamma   90.00
#
_symmetry.space_group_name_H-M   'P 1'
#
loop_
_entity.id
_entity.type
_entity.pdbx_description
1 polymer ?
#
loop_
_entity_poly.entity_id
_entity_poly.type
_entity_poly.pdbx_seq_one_letter_code
_entity_poly.pdbx_strand_id
1 'polypeptide(L)'
;MKTYGKIWQKRWFIPVWLIQWAFALLYVVSSCSALVSLDRSRRHGWEPSNATSFAGWAAYLLVVSLLTVFANVAECYLFVRRALSPALVVSLGAARFVLWLVILGRSANFRSSYLSFIDIIIDVVVLLATVVQIVLGAINLHKLRKGTLAAPEETPSAARVRRVSDCP
;
A
#
# COMPACT_ATOMS: atom_id res chain seq x y z
N MET A 1 -7.14 -24.10 0.50
CA MET A 1 -6.95 -22.65 0.38
C MET A 1 -8.33 -22.02 0.34
N LYS A 2 -8.63 -21.02 1.21
CA LYS A 2 -9.97 -20.39 1.24
C LYS A 2 -10.12 -19.43 0.08
N THR A 3 -11.21 -19.52 -0.68
CA THR A 3 -11.47 -18.69 -1.86
C THR A 3 -12.46 -17.56 -1.51
N TYR A 4 -12.03 -16.30 -1.70
CA TYR A 4 -12.80 -15.10 -1.38
C TYR A 4 -13.34 -14.36 -2.62
N GLY A 5 -13.34 -15.02 -3.78
CA GLY A 5 -13.57 -14.35 -5.07
C GLY A 5 -14.92 -13.65 -5.26
N LYS A 6 -15.96 -14.07 -4.53
CA LYS A 6 -17.31 -13.48 -4.63
C LYS A 6 -17.50 -12.23 -3.75
N ILE A 7 -16.55 -11.94 -2.84
CA ILE A 7 -16.66 -10.89 -1.83
C ILE A 7 -16.21 -9.52 -2.39
N TRP A 8 -15.29 -9.55 -3.35
CA TRP A 8 -14.62 -8.36 -3.84
C TRP A 8 -15.28 -7.77 -5.07
N GLN A 9 -15.76 -6.55 -4.98
CA GLN A 9 -16.26 -5.79 -6.12
C GLN A 9 -15.09 -5.13 -6.86
N LYS A 10 -14.70 -5.69 -8.00
CA LYS A 10 -13.60 -5.19 -8.87
C LYS A 10 -13.71 -3.70 -9.17
N ARG A 11 -14.95 -3.20 -9.32
CA ARG A 11 -15.27 -1.82 -9.64
C ARG A 11 -14.64 -0.79 -8.69
N TRP A 12 -14.52 -1.11 -7.40
CA TRP A 12 -14.00 -0.18 -6.40
C TRP A 12 -12.52 -0.38 -6.10
N PHE A 13 -12.03 -1.61 -6.17
CA PHE A 13 -10.64 -1.91 -5.84
C PHE A 13 -9.64 -1.50 -6.92
N ILE A 14 -9.98 -1.69 -8.20
CA ILE A 14 -9.08 -1.37 -9.31
C ILE A 14 -8.69 0.11 -9.33
N PRO A 15 -9.64 1.09 -9.25
CA PRO A 15 -9.26 2.51 -9.22
C PRO A 15 -8.37 2.88 -8.04
N VAL A 16 -8.64 2.33 -6.85
CA VAL A 16 -7.84 2.61 -5.65
C VAL A 16 -6.40 2.14 -5.83
N TRP A 17 -6.19 0.93 -6.34
CA TRP A 17 -4.85 0.41 -6.63
C TRP A 17 -4.14 1.22 -7.70
N LEU A 18 -4.82 1.60 -8.79
CA LEU A 18 -4.21 2.41 -9.85
C LEU A 18 -3.71 3.75 -9.32
N ILE A 19 -4.50 4.43 -8.48
CA ILE A 19 -4.08 5.68 -7.82
C ILE A 19 -2.85 5.43 -6.96
N GLN A 20 -2.87 4.44 -6.08
CA GLN A 20 -1.74 4.13 -5.20
C GLN A 20 -0.48 3.75 -5.98
N TRP A 21 -0.62 3.00 -7.09
CA TRP A 21 0.48 2.64 -7.97
C TRP A 21 1.10 3.87 -8.64
N ALA A 22 0.27 4.71 -9.24
CA ALA A 22 0.73 5.89 -9.95
C ALA A 22 1.55 6.80 -9.03
N PHE A 23 1.05 7.10 -7.84
CA PHE A 23 1.75 7.98 -6.90
C PHE A 23 2.95 7.31 -6.24
N ALA A 24 2.88 6.03 -5.90
CA ALA A 24 4.05 5.32 -5.36
C ALA A 24 5.20 5.28 -6.37
N LEU A 25 4.92 5.01 -7.66
CA LEU A 25 5.93 5.05 -8.71
C LEU A 25 6.50 6.46 -8.93
N LEU A 26 5.67 7.49 -8.87
CA LEU A 26 6.10 8.88 -8.95
C LEU A 26 7.09 9.21 -7.82
N TYR A 27 6.80 8.79 -6.59
CA TYR A 27 7.71 8.99 -5.46
C TYR A 27 9.00 8.16 -5.57
N VAL A 28 8.95 6.94 -6.12
CA VAL A 28 10.16 6.16 -6.40
C VAL A 28 11.07 6.93 -7.36
N VAL A 29 10.52 7.42 -8.48
CA VAL A 29 11.30 8.17 -9.48
C VAL A 29 11.85 9.47 -8.89
N SER A 30 11.03 10.23 -8.17
CA SER A 30 11.45 11.50 -7.54
C SER A 30 12.55 11.29 -6.51
N SER A 31 12.41 10.27 -5.64
CA SER A 31 13.40 9.94 -4.62
C SER A 31 14.71 9.47 -5.22
N CYS A 32 14.68 8.63 -6.25
CA CYS A 32 15.88 8.22 -6.98
C CYS A 32 16.57 9.41 -7.62
N SER A 33 15.83 10.31 -8.29
CA SER A 33 16.37 11.50 -8.92
C SER A 33 17.02 12.43 -7.88
N ALA A 34 16.38 12.61 -6.72
CA ALA A 34 16.91 13.41 -5.62
C ALA A 34 18.23 12.85 -5.07
N LEU A 35 18.31 11.54 -4.86
CA LEU A 35 19.52 10.88 -4.37
C LEU A 35 20.67 10.96 -5.39
N VAL A 36 20.38 10.75 -6.67
CA VAL A 36 21.39 10.87 -7.74
C VAL A 36 21.90 12.31 -7.86
N SER A 37 21.01 13.30 -7.77
CA SER A 37 21.39 14.72 -7.82
C SER A 37 22.28 15.10 -6.64
N LEU A 38 21.98 14.56 -5.44
CA LEU A 38 22.79 14.79 -4.26
C LEU A 38 24.20 14.16 -4.37
N ASP A 39 24.29 12.93 -4.89
CA ASP A 39 25.58 12.27 -5.13
C ASP A 39 26.44 13.07 -6.14
N ARG A 40 25.81 13.56 -7.22
CA ARG A 40 26.49 14.42 -8.20
C ARG A 40 27.01 15.71 -7.57
N SER A 41 26.21 16.39 -6.75
CA SER A 41 26.62 17.62 -6.08
C SER A 41 27.81 17.39 -5.14
N ARG A 42 27.82 16.29 -4.39
CA ARG A 42 28.97 15.91 -3.54
C ARG A 42 30.25 15.70 -4.34
N ARG A 43 30.16 15.04 -5.48
CA ARG A 43 31.33 14.81 -6.37
C ARG A 43 31.91 16.12 -6.91
N HIS A 44 31.11 17.19 -7.03
CA HIS A 44 31.57 18.51 -7.43
C HIS A 44 32.02 19.40 -6.25
N GLY A 45 32.13 18.84 -5.06
CA GLY A 45 32.61 19.54 -3.87
C GLY A 45 31.61 20.54 -3.26
N TRP A 46 30.35 20.49 -3.71
CA TRP A 46 29.28 21.32 -3.15
C TRP A 46 28.40 20.51 -2.20
N GLU A 47 28.58 20.73 -0.91
CA GLU A 47 27.79 20.06 0.12
C GLU A 47 26.78 21.05 0.73
N PRO A 48 25.48 20.92 0.43
CA PRO A 48 24.47 21.75 1.10
C PRO A 48 24.45 21.44 2.60
N SER A 49 24.31 22.47 3.44
CA SER A 49 24.32 22.37 4.91
C SER A 49 23.32 21.32 5.48
N ASN A 50 22.29 20.96 4.72
CA ASN A 50 21.26 20.01 5.10
C ASN A 50 21.30 18.70 4.29
N ALA A 51 22.42 18.38 3.62
CA ALA A 51 22.53 17.23 2.71
C ALA A 51 22.21 15.89 3.37
N THR A 52 22.64 15.69 4.62
CA THR A 52 22.40 14.44 5.39
C THR A 52 20.92 14.25 5.72
N SER A 53 20.25 15.31 6.19
CA SER A 53 18.82 15.27 6.49
C SER A 53 17.96 15.06 5.24
N PHE A 54 18.36 15.67 4.12
CA PHE A 54 17.68 15.52 2.84
C PHE A 54 17.85 14.11 2.27
N ALA A 55 19.08 13.55 2.33
CA ALA A 55 19.35 12.19 1.89
C ALA A 55 18.56 11.15 2.70
N GLY A 56 18.52 11.32 4.02
CA GLY A 56 17.74 10.45 4.91
C GLY A 56 16.25 10.49 4.59
N TRP A 57 15.72 11.68 4.29
CA TRP A 57 14.31 11.84 3.90
C TRP A 57 14.01 11.20 2.54
N ALA A 58 14.84 11.44 1.53
CA ALA A 58 14.67 10.83 0.22
C ALA A 58 14.77 9.29 0.28
N ALA A 59 15.67 8.75 1.09
CA ALA A 59 15.78 7.32 1.32
C ALA A 59 14.53 6.76 2.02
N TYR A 60 13.98 7.44 3.02
CA TYR A 60 12.73 7.06 3.68
C TYR A 60 11.57 7.02 2.71
N LEU A 61 11.38 8.08 1.89
CA LEU A 61 10.36 8.13 0.84
C LEU A 61 10.50 6.96 -0.14
N LEU A 62 11.72 6.67 -0.57
CA LEU A 62 12.01 5.56 -1.48
C LEU A 62 11.57 4.22 -0.87
N VAL A 63 11.95 3.96 0.37
CA VAL A 63 11.61 2.71 1.07
C VAL A 63 10.08 2.57 1.23
N VAL A 64 9.39 3.61 1.70
CA VAL A 64 7.93 3.56 1.89
C VAL A 64 7.21 3.36 0.56
N SER A 65 7.67 4.03 -0.50
CA SER A 65 7.08 3.90 -1.83
C SER A 65 7.28 2.50 -2.41
N LEU A 66 8.47 1.92 -2.27
CA LEU A 66 8.75 0.54 -2.66
C LEU A 66 7.90 -0.46 -1.88
N LEU A 67 7.80 -0.30 -0.56
CA LEU A 67 6.93 -1.15 0.27
C LEU A 67 5.47 -1.04 -0.18
N THR A 68 5.00 0.15 -0.55
CA THR A 68 3.64 0.35 -1.08
C THR A 68 3.46 -0.37 -2.41
N VAL A 69 4.43 -0.30 -3.32
CA VAL A 69 4.40 -1.02 -4.61
C VAL A 69 4.34 -2.53 -4.37
N PHE A 70 5.25 -3.08 -3.56
CA PHE A 70 5.29 -4.52 -3.26
C PHE A 70 4.00 -4.99 -2.59
N ALA A 71 3.46 -4.25 -1.64
CA ALA A 71 2.20 -4.59 -0.99
C ALA A 71 1.02 -4.59 -1.99
N ASN A 72 0.96 -3.61 -2.90
CA ASN A 72 -0.05 -3.58 -3.96
C ASN A 72 0.10 -4.75 -4.93
N VAL A 73 1.33 -5.13 -5.31
CA VAL A 73 1.59 -6.32 -6.15
C VAL A 73 1.08 -7.57 -5.44
N ALA A 74 1.41 -7.74 -4.17
CA ALA A 74 0.98 -8.89 -3.37
C ALA A 74 -0.56 -8.95 -3.26
N GLU A 75 -1.22 -7.83 -3.00
CA GLU A 75 -2.68 -7.75 -2.95
C GLU A 75 -3.30 -8.08 -4.31
N CYS A 76 -2.77 -7.53 -5.40
CA CYS A 76 -3.24 -7.81 -6.76
C CYS A 76 -3.08 -9.31 -7.10
N TYR A 77 -1.93 -9.91 -6.78
CA TYR A 77 -1.69 -11.33 -6.96
C TYR A 77 -2.69 -12.20 -6.18
N LEU A 78 -2.89 -11.88 -4.88
CA LEU A 78 -3.84 -12.59 -4.04
C LEU A 78 -5.29 -12.41 -4.51
N PHE A 79 -5.61 -11.22 -5.05
CA PHE A 79 -6.91 -10.93 -5.64
C PHE A 79 -7.18 -11.80 -6.88
N VAL A 80 -6.21 -11.89 -7.80
CA VAL A 80 -6.31 -12.74 -8.99
C VAL A 80 -6.46 -14.21 -8.59
N ARG A 81 -5.72 -14.65 -7.57
CA ARG A 81 -5.82 -16.00 -6.99
C ARG A 81 -7.09 -16.21 -6.16
N ARG A 82 -7.95 -15.22 -6.02
CA ARG A 82 -9.16 -15.25 -5.17
C ARG A 82 -8.85 -15.60 -3.70
N ALA A 83 -7.62 -15.39 -3.27
CA ALA A 83 -7.14 -15.71 -1.92
C ALA A 83 -7.02 -14.46 -1.01
N LEU A 84 -7.38 -13.27 -1.51
CA LEU A 84 -7.28 -12.01 -0.78
C LEU A 84 -8.27 -11.98 0.40
N SER A 85 -7.76 -12.10 1.61
CA SER A 85 -8.59 -12.04 2.82
C SER A 85 -8.90 -10.58 3.20
N PRO A 86 -10.12 -10.26 3.68
CA PRO A 86 -10.45 -8.91 4.13
C PRO A 86 -9.59 -8.42 5.30
N ALA A 87 -9.21 -9.32 6.21
CA ALA A 87 -8.33 -8.99 7.33
C ALA A 87 -6.95 -8.53 6.87
N LEU A 88 -6.38 -9.18 5.84
CA LEU A 88 -5.09 -8.80 5.26
C LEU A 88 -5.15 -7.42 4.61
N VAL A 89 -6.24 -7.10 3.89
CA VAL A 89 -6.44 -5.77 3.29
C VAL A 89 -6.50 -4.68 4.36
N VAL A 90 -7.22 -4.92 5.46
CA VAL A 90 -7.31 -3.96 6.58
C VAL A 90 -5.95 -3.78 7.25
N SER A 91 -5.21 -4.85 7.53
CA SER A 91 -3.91 -4.76 8.20
C SER A 91 -2.84 -4.07 7.34
N LEU A 92 -2.73 -4.42 6.05
CA LEU A 92 -1.81 -3.75 5.13
C LEU A 92 -2.20 -2.30 4.88
N GLY A 93 -3.51 -2.02 4.77
CA GLY A 93 -4.03 -0.67 4.66
C GLY A 93 -3.69 0.18 5.88
N ALA A 94 -3.87 -0.34 7.09
CA ALA A 94 -3.52 0.36 8.33
C ALA A 94 -2.02 0.65 8.41
N ALA A 95 -1.17 -0.32 8.09
CA ALA A 95 0.28 -0.12 8.06
C ALA A 95 0.69 1.00 7.07
N ARG A 96 0.15 0.96 5.84
CA ARG A 96 0.37 2.03 4.84
C ARG A 96 -0.13 3.38 5.33
N PHE A 97 -1.32 3.42 5.93
CA PHE A 97 -1.88 4.67 6.45
C PHE A 97 -0.92 5.35 7.43
N VAL A 98 -0.35 4.60 8.37
CA VAL A 98 0.62 5.14 9.34
C VAL A 98 1.87 5.65 8.63
N LEU A 99 2.43 4.89 7.69
CA LEU A 99 3.63 5.29 6.95
C LEU A 99 3.41 6.58 6.15
N TRP A 100 2.29 6.68 5.42
CA TRP A 100 1.96 7.87 4.64
C TRP A 100 1.57 9.07 5.50
N LEU A 101 1.01 8.84 6.70
CA LEU A 101 0.73 9.92 7.66
C LEU A 101 2.02 10.59 8.15
N VAL A 102 3.09 9.81 8.36
CA VAL A 102 4.41 10.35 8.70
C VAL A 102 4.96 11.22 7.56
N ILE A 103 4.78 10.79 6.29
CA ILE A 103 5.18 11.56 5.12
C ILE A 103 4.42 12.88 5.08
N LEU A 104 3.09 12.86 5.18
CA LEU A 104 2.27 14.06 5.19
C LEU A 104 2.67 15.04 6.31
N GLY A 105 2.88 14.53 7.53
CA GLY A 105 3.31 15.36 8.66
C GLY A 105 4.65 16.03 8.43
N ARG A 106 5.57 15.36 7.75
CA ARG A 106 6.87 15.93 7.38
C ARG A 106 6.76 16.95 6.24
N SER A 107 6.00 16.62 5.20
CA SER A 107 5.75 17.52 4.05
C SER A 107 5.10 18.84 4.51
N ALA A 108 4.20 18.78 5.48
CA ALA A 108 3.54 19.96 6.04
C ALA A 108 4.50 20.90 6.81
N ASN A 109 5.61 20.37 7.35
CA ASN A 109 6.60 21.18 8.06
C ASN A 109 7.60 21.89 7.13
N PHE A 110 7.73 21.45 5.87
CA PHE A 110 8.59 22.11 4.88
C PHE A 110 7.84 23.23 4.14
N ARG A 111 7.64 24.36 4.79
CA ARG A 111 6.79 25.48 4.33
C ARG A 111 7.33 26.36 3.19
N SER A 112 8.38 25.99 2.43
CA SER A 112 9.09 27.00 1.65
C SER A 112 8.98 26.97 0.12
N SER A 113 8.15 26.10 -0.50
CA SER A 113 8.11 26.00 -1.98
C SER A 113 6.74 25.59 -2.52
N TYR A 114 6.40 26.07 -3.71
CA TYR A 114 5.26 25.57 -4.51
C TYR A 114 5.26 24.05 -4.68
N LEU A 115 6.43 23.44 -4.76
CA LEU A 115 6.61 21.97 -4.82
C LEU A 115 6.05 21.28 -3.58
N SER A 116 6.23 21.86 -2.39
CA SER A 116 5.68 21.31 -1.14
C SER A 116 4.15 21.25 -1.13
N PHE A 117 3.48 22.16 -1.85
CA PHE A 117 2.01 22.15 -1.91
C PHE A 117 1.48 21.01 -2.79
N ILE A 118 2.15 20.73 -3.90
CA ILE A 118 1.83 19.59 -4.77
C ILE A 118 2.04 18.27 -4.03
N ASP A 119 3.16 18.14 -3.32
CA ASP A 119 3.45 16.94 -2.52
C ASP A 119 2.37 16.69 -1.45
N ILE A 120 1.93 17.73 -0.75
CA ILE A 120 0.84 17.63 0.24
C ILE A 120 -0.46 17.14 -0.41
N ILE A 121 -0.81 17.65 -1.59
CA ILE A 121 -2.01 17.21 -2.31
C ILE A 121 -1.89 15.72 -2.66
N ILE A 122 -0.75 15.30 -3.17
CA ILE A 122 -0.48 13.89 -3.51
C ILE A 122 -0.60 13.00 -2.27
N ASP A 123 0.03 13.39 -1.16
CA ASP A 123 0.00 12.65 0.10
C ASP A 123 -1.43 12.49 0.62
N VAL A 124 -2.24 13.56 0.56
CA VAL A 124 -3.65 13.53 0.95
C VAL A 124 -4.45 12.58 0.05
N VAL A 125 -4.23 12.59 -1.26
CA VAL A 125 -4.93 11.69 -2.20
C VAL A 125 -4.58 10.23 -1.91
N VAL A 126 -3.31 9.92 -1.65
CA VAL A 126 -2.87 8.55 -1.31
C VAL A 126 -3.46 8.10 0.03
N LEU A 127 -3.50 8.99 1.03
CA LEU A 127 -4.13 8.70 2.32
C LEU A 127 -5.62 8.44 2.17
N LEU A 128 -6.34 9.26 1.41
CA LEU A 128 -7.77 9.04 1.14
C LEU A 128 -8.02 7.72 0.43
N ALA A 129 -7.22 7.38 -0.58
CA ALA A 129 -7.29 6.09 -1.27
C ALA A 129 -7.07 4.92 -0.28
N THR A 130 -6.13 5.08 0.64
CA THR A 130 -5.84 4.06 1.67
C THR A 130 -6.99 3.93 2.66
N VAL A 131 -7.60 5.03 3.10
CA VAL A 131 -8.80 5.02 3.97
C VAL A 131 -9.95 4.29 3.28
N VAL A 132 -10.24 4.60 2.01
CA VAL A 132 -11.27 3.90 1.22
C VAL A 132 -11.00 2.39 1.20
N GLN A 133 -9.76 1.99 0.99
CA GLN A 133 -9.37 0.58 0.98
C GLN A 133 -9.61 -0.10 2.35
N ILE A 134 -9.25 0.55 3.46
CA ILE A 134 -9.49 0.07 4.81
C ILE A 134 -10.99 -0.10 5.08
N VAL A 135 -11.79 0.92 4.73
CA VAL A 135 -13.25 0.90 4.91
C VAL A 135 -13.90 -0.24 4.13
N LEU A 136 -13.54 -0.42 2.86
CA LEU A 136 -14.03 -1.53 2.04
C LEU A 136 -13.63 -2.88 2.61
N GLY A 137 -12.39 -3.01 3.09
CA GLY A 137 -11.90 -4.21 3.77
C GLY A 137 -12.68 -4.49 5.06
N ALA A 138 -12.91 -3.48 5.89
CA ALA A 138 -13.65 -3.59 7.15
C ALA A 138 -15.13 -3.96 6.93
N ILE A 139 -15.80 -3.37 5.95
CA ILE A 139 -17.19 -3.71 5.58
C ILE A 139 -17.26 -5.19 5.18
N ASN A 140 -16.35 -5.65 4.33
CA ASN A 140 -16.33 -7.03 3.89
C ASN A 140 -16.01 -8.01 5.03
N LEU A 141 -15.08 -7.62 5.93
CA LEU A 141 -14.77 -8.40 7.14
C LEU A 141 -15.99 -8.51 8.07
N HIS A 142 -16.71 -7.40 8.27
CA HIS A 142 -17.91 -7.37 9.09
C HIS A 142 -19.03 -8.25 8.52
N LYS A 143 -19.29 -8.16 7.22
CA LYS A 143 -20.27 -9.01 6.51
C LYS A 143 -19.89 -10.49 6.60
N LEU A 144 -18.61 -10.82 6.53
CA LEU A 144 -18.11 -12.18 6.66
C LEU A 144 -18.33 -12.72 8.07
N ARG A 145 -18.09 -11.90 9.12
CA ARG A 145 -18.32 -12.25 10.52
C ARG A 145 -19.80 -12.44 10.83
N LYS A 146 -20.70 -11.66 10.21
CA LYS A 146 -22.16 -11.81 10.38
C LYS A 146 -22.77 -12.99 9.60
N GLY A 147 -21.96 -13.73 8.81
CA GLY A 147 -22.47 -14.84 7.99
C GLY A 147 -23.37 -14.41 6.82
N THR A 148 -23.46 -13.09 6.53
CA THR A 148 -24.23 -12.56 5.39
C THR A 148 -23.54 -12.78 4.04
N LEU A 149 -22.25 -13.12 4.05
CA LEU A 149 -21.50 -13.60 2.89
C LEU A 149 -21.25 -15.10 3.07
N ALA A 150 -21.45 -15.87 2.00
CA ALA A 150 -21.16 -17.31 2.02
C ALA A 150 -19.74 -17.54 2.55
N ALA A 151 -19.58 -18.49 3.47
CA ALA A 151 -18.28 -18.90 3.96
C ALA A 151 -17.35 -19.23 2.78
N PRO A 152 -16.05 -18.95 2.90
CA PRO A 152 -15.11 -19.26 1.82
C PRO A 152 -15.20 -20.73 1.45
N GLU A 153 -15.43 -21.03 0.18
CA GLU A 153 -15.44 -22.41 -0.31
C GLU A 153 -14.05 -23.03 -0.07
N GLU A 154 -14.01 -24.08 0.75
CA GLU A 154 -12.80 -24.90 0.86
C GLU A 154 -12.58 -25.59 -0.48
N THR A 155 -11.38 -25.49 -1.01
CA THR A 155 -11.01 -26.19 -2.26
C THR A 155 -11.28 -27.69 -2.07
N PRO A 156 -11.89 -28.39 -3.05
CA PRO A 156 -12.28 -29.81 -2.93
C PRO A 156 -11.14 -30.74 -2.49
N SER A 157 -9.90 -30.34 -2.76
CA SER A 157 -8.69 -31.05 -2.32
C SER A 157 -8.50 -31.08 -0.82
N ALA A 158 -8.82 -30.00 -0.10
CA ALA A 158 -8.69 -29.94 1.37
C ALA A 158 -9.79 -30.74 2.06
N ALA A 159 -10.99 -30.77 1.47
CA ALA A 159 -12.10 -31.60 1.96
C ALA A 159 -11.83 -33.10 1.80
N ARG A 160 -11.08 -33.49 0.75
CA ARG A 160 -10.70 -34.89 0.53
C ARG A 160 -9.66 -35.38 1.55
N VAL A 161 -8.70 -34.54 1.91
CA VAL A 161 -7.66 -34.87 2.91
C VAL A 161 -8.28 -35.05 4.30
N ARG A 162 -9.25 -34.22 4.71
CA ARG A 162 -9.94 -34.41 5.99
C ARG A 162 -10.73 -35.72 6.07
N ARG A 163 -11.41 -36.13 5.00
CA ARG A 163 -12.15 -37.39 5.02
C ARG A 163 -11.27 -38.63 5.14
N VAL A 164 -10.02 -38.55 4.68
CA VAL A 164 -9.07 -39.67 4.79
C VAL A 164 -8.48 -39.76 6.20
N SER A 165 -8.37 -38.64 6.93
CA SER A 165 -7.89 -38.63 8.32
C SER A 165 -8.97 -39.04 9.37
N ASP A 166 -10.23 -38.99 9.00
CA ASP A 166 -11.35 -39.32 9.90
C ASP A 166 -11.88 -40.74 9.71
N CYS A 167 -11.22 -41.60 8.91
CA CYS A 167 -11.47 -43.03 8.85
C CYS A 167 -10.67 -43.74 9.96
N PRO A 168 -11.37 -44.46 10.91
CA PRO A 168 -10.74 -45.20 12.00
C PRO A 168 -9.91 -46.36 11.50
#